data_fa1b885148f2a4a0eaf15522be54d158
#
_entry.id   fa1b885148f2a4a0eaf15522be54d158
#
_cell.length_a   1.000
_cell.length_b   1.000
_cell.length_c   1.000
_cell.angle_alpha   90.00
_cell.angle_beta   90.00
_cell.angle_gamma   90.00
#
_symmetry.space_group_name_H-M   'P 1'
#
loop_
_entity.id
_entity.type
_entity.pdbx_description
1 polymer ?
#
loop_
_entity_poly.entity_id
_entity_poly.type
_entity_poly.pdbx_seq_one_letter_code
_entity_poly.pdbx_strand_id
1 'polypeptide(L)'
;MSKFDFTALPPWEQLFKRVLWAQLGDLCGKRILDFGSGIGVTACHYAAENEVIAVEPSAESVAKRWDEHPYRQIIGSIEALRQMEDGSFDVIFCHNVLEYVPDRAEILPQFHRLLKPDGFVSLVKHNRPGRVMQMVVLLNEFEKAHALLDGADGSSADYGAIHYYEDEDVTEDFRIKETYGIRTFWDLQQKQDCHTDPAWQEKMIEMELRVAQIPQYRDIAFFHHLILEKK
;
A
#
# COMPACT_ATOMS: atom_id res chain seq x y z
N MET A 1 8.99 -8.10 -26.42
CA MET A 1 8.68 -6.87 -25.66
C MET A 1 7.76 -7.31 -24.55
N SER A 2 8.10 -7.04 -23.29
CA SER A 2 7.21 -7.31 -22.15
C SER A 2 5.85 -6.65 -22.44
N LYS A 3 4.76 -7.33 -22.15
CA LYS A 3 3.39 -6.82 -22.29
C LYS A 3 3.14 -5.67 -21.26
N PHE A 4 4.01 -5.60 -20.26
CA PHE A 4 3.89 -4.70 -19.12
C PHE A 4 5.16 -3.85 -19.01
N ASP A 5 4.98 -2.56 -19.12
CA ASP A 5 6.04 -1.56 -19.00
C ASP A 5 5.80 -0.75 -17.73
N PHE A 6 6.69 -0.91 -16.74
CA PHE A 6 6.59 -0.17 -15.47
C PHE A 6 6.56 1.35 -15.70
N THR A 7 7.21 1.83 -16.75
CA THR A 7 7.20 3.26 -17.12
C THR A 7 5.86 3.74 -17.67
N ALA A 8 4.95 2.82 -18.04
CA ALA A 8 3.59 3.16 -18.43
C ALA A 8 2.66 3.46 -17.24
N LEU A 9 3.06 3.10 -16.01
CA LEU A 9 2.34 3.51 -14.81
C LEU A 9 2.43 5.03 -14.62
N PRO A 10 1.42 5.65 -14.00
CA PRO A 10 1.50 7.04 -13.61
C PRO A 10 2.77 7.34 -12.79
N PRO A 11 3.44 8.49 -12.98
CA PRO A 11 4.69 8.79 -12.27
C PRO A 11 4.60 8.66 -10.74
N TRP A 12 3.46 9.04 -10.15
CA TRP A 12 3.22 8.90 -8.71
C TRP A 12 3.18 7.43 -8.25
N GLU A 13 2.67 6.54 -9.10
CA GLU A 13 2.61 5.11 -8.80
C GLU A 13 3.97 4.45 -8.94
N GLN A 14 4.76 4.84 -9.96
CA GLN A 14 6.13 4.40 -10.11
C GLN A 14 6.96 4.73 -8.86
N LEU A 15 6.90 5.99 -8.39
CA LEU A 15 7.57 6.40 -7.16
C LEU A 15 7.06 5.62 -5.96
N PHE A 16 5.74 5.52 -5.79
CA PHE A 16 5.11 4.78 -4.69
C PHE A 16 5.63 3.34 -4.61
N LYS A 17 5.59 2.61 -5.73
CA LYS A 17 6.06 1.21 -5.78
C LYS A 17 7.55 1.10 -5.49
N ARG A 18 8.38 1.98 -6.05
CA ARG A 18 9.83 1.96 -5.82
C ARG A 18 10.21 2.25 -4.37
N VAL A 19 9.54 3.21 -3.73
CA VAL A 19 9.76 3.52 -2.31
C VAL A 19 9.28 2.36 -1.44
N LEU A 20 8.10 1.82 -1.70
CA LEU A 20 7.54 0.68 -0.98
C LEU A 20 8.45 -0.56 -1.06
N TRP A 21 8.92 -0.92 -2.25
CA TRP A 21 9.80 -2.07 -2.44
C TRP A 21 11.17 -1.88 -1.76
N ALA A 22 11.71 -0.66 -1.80
CA ALA A 22 12.95 -0.35 -1.07
C ALA A 22 12.78 -0.45 0.46
N GLN A 23 11.60 -0.11 1.00
CA GLN A 23 11.28 -0.28 2.42
C GLN A 23 11.09 -1.75 2.82
N LEU A 24 10.55 -2.58 1.91
CA LEU A 24 10.37 -4.02 2.12
C LEU A 24 11.69 -4.81 1.99
N GLY A 25 12.61 -4.29 1.19
CA GLY A 25 13.86 -4.99 0.85
C GLY A 25 13.65 -6.22 -0.03
N ASP A 26 14.69 -7.00 -0.16
CA ASP A 26 14.67 -8.22 -0.97
C ASP A 26 14.00 -9.37 -0.20
N LEU A 27 12.94 -9.90 -0.78
CA LEU A 27 12.27 -11.12 -0.31
C LEU A 27 12.57 -12.25 -1.29
N CYS A 28 13.08 -13.37 -0.78
CA CYS A 28 13.42 -14.53 -1.58
C CYS A 28 12.96 -15.82 -0.91
N GLY A 29 12.39 -16.75 -1.67
CA GLY A 29 11.93 -18.05 -1.19
C GLY A 29 10.78 -17.99 -0.18
N LYS A 30 9.97 -16.92 -0.22
CA LYS A 30 8.84 -16.70 0.68
C LYS A 30 7.53 -17.14 0.04
N ARG A 31 6.58 -17.49 0.87
CA ARG A 31 5.18 -17.64 0.46
C ARG A 31 4.42 -16.38 0.85
N ILE A 32 3.95 -15.65 -0.14
CA ILE A 32 3.39 -14.30 -0.01
C ILE A 32 1.92 -14.31 -0.40
N LEU A 33 1.08 -13.65 0.40
CA LEU A 33 -0.28 -13.29 0.05
C LEU A 33 -0.32 -11.80 -0.33
N ASP A 34 -0.82 -11.46 -1.51
CA ASP A 34 -1.12 -10.08 -1.92
C ASP A 34 -2.64 -9.88 -1.93
N PHE A 35 -3.16 -9.28 -0.85
CA PHE A 35 -4.59 -9.05 -0.65
C PHE A 35 -5.00 -7.65 -1.14
N GLY A 36 -5.90 -7.60 -2.11
CA GLY A 36 -6.24 -6.40 -2.87
C GLY A 36 -5.18 -6.07 -3.93
N SER A 37 -4.77 -7.09 -4.69
CA SER A 37 -3.64 -6.99 -5.61
C SER A 37 -3.85 -6.04 -6.80
N GLY A 38 -5.09 -5.61 -7.06
CA GLY A 38 -5.44 -4.77 -8.20
C GLY A 38 -5.01 -5.43 -9.52
N ILE A 39 -4.24 -4.70 -10.32
CA ILE A 39 -3.64 -5.21 -11.56
C ILE A 39 -2.34 -6.00 -11.34
N GLY A 40 -2.02 -6.37 -10.09
CA GLY A 40 -0.96 -7.31 -9.74
C GLY A 40 0.49 -6.81 -9.91
N VAL A 41 0.74 -5.51 -9.92
CA VAL A 41 2.11 -4.95 -10.08
C VAL A 41 3.03 -5.45 -8.97
N THR A 42 2.59 -5.41 -7.71
CA THR A 42 3.38 -5.89 -6.57
C THR A 42 3.48 -7.43 -6.56
N ALA A 43 2.37 -8.13 -6.82
CA ALA A 43 2.37 -9.59 -6.93
C ALA A 43 3.36 -10.08 -7.99
N CYS A 44 3.33 -9.49 -9.19
CA CYS A 44 4.24 -9.84 -10.29
C CYS A 44 5.71 -9.56 -9.95
N HIS A 45 5.99 -8.42 -9.31
CA HIS A 45 7.35 -8.06 -8.90
C HIS A 45 7.96 -9.11 -7.97
N TYR A 46 7.25 -9.50 -6.91
CA TYR A 46 7.76 -10.46 -5.94
C TYR A 46 7.66 -11.92 -6.41
N ALA A 47 6.82 -12.24 -7.39
CA ALA A 47 6.72 -13.58 -7.96
C ALA A 47 7.98 -14.05 -8.71
N ALA A 48 8.90 -13.11 -9.01
CA ALA A 48 10.20 -13.48 -9.61
C ALA A 48 11.00 -14.46 -8.74
N GLU A 49 10.94 -14.34 -7.41
CA GLU A 49 11.75 -15.13 -6.48
C GLU A 49 10.92 -15.77 -5.35
N ASN A 50 9.57 -15.68 -5.41
CA ASN A 50 8.70 -16.11 -4.34
C ASN A 50 7.46 -16.86 -4.87
N GLU A 51 6.82 -17.67 -4.01
CA GLU A 51 5.48 -18.18 -4.26
C GLU A 51 4.46 -17.11 -3.87
N VAL A 52 3.75 -16.53 -4.85
CA VAL A 52 2.76 -15.48 -4.60
C VAL A 52 1.35 -15.98 -4.89
N ILE A 53 0.44 -15.72 -3.96
CA ILE A 53 -1.01 -15.86 -4.13
C ILE A 53 -1.60 -14.45 -4.03
N ALA A 54 -2.28 -14.01 -5.08
CA ALA A 54 -2.93 -12.71 -5.16
C ALA A 54 -4.45 -12.88 -5.07
N VAL A 55 -5.10 -12.02 -4.28
CA VAL A 55 -6.57 -11.97 -4.11
C VAL A 55 -7.05 -10.58 -4.51
N GLU A 56 -8.00 -10.51 -5.43
CA GLU A 56 -8.58 -9.26 -5.93
C GLU A 56 -10.05 -9.47 -6.28
N PRO A 57 -10.97 -8.64 -5.74
CA PRO A 57 -12.39 -8.79 -6.04
C PRO A 57 -12.79 -8.33 -7.46
N SER A 58 -12.06 -7.40 -8.07
CA SER A 58 -12.38 -6.86 -9.39
C SER A 58 -11.90 -7.79 -10.51
N ALA A 59 -12.84 -8.50 -11.16
CA ALA A 59 -12.53 -9.30 -12.34
C ALA A 59 -11.95 -8.45 -13.49
N GLU A 60 -12.32 -7.16 -13.58
CA GLU A 60 -11.78 -6.24 -14.56
C GLU A 60 -10.28 -5.95 -14.31
N SER A 61 -9.90 -5.71 -13.06
CA SER A 61 -8.50 -5.52 -12.66
C SER A 61 -7.68 -6.78 -12.95
N VAL A 62 -8.21 -7.94 -12.57
CA VAL A 62 -7.56 -9.24 -12.83
C VAL A 62 -7.38 -9.51 -14.31
N ALA A 63 -8.32 -9.10 -15.16
CA ALA A 63 -8.20 -9.26 -16.62
C ALA A 63 -7.04 -8.41 -17.22
N LYS A 64 -6.64 -7.35 -16.54
CA LYS A 64 -5.53 -6.44 -16.91
C LYS A 64 -4.24 -6.72 -16.15
N ARG A 65 -4.20 -7.81 -15.35
CA ARG A 65 -3.09 -8.06 -14.43
C ARG A 65 -1.75 -8.22 -15.12
N TRP A 66 -0.73 -7.82 -14.42
CA TRP A 66 0.65 -8.11 -14.75
C TRP A 66 0.96 -9.56 -14.45
N ASP A 67 1.52 -10.31 -15.42
CA ASP A 67 1.78 -11.75 -15.33
C ASP A 67 3.12 -12.14 -15.96
N GLU A 68 4.08 -11.24 -16.00
CA GLU A 68 5.45 -11.51 -16.50
C GLU A 68 6.13 -12.59 -15.65
N HIS A 69 5.96 -12.53 -14.33
CA HIS A 69 6.31 -13.60 -13.41
C HIS A 69 5.02 -14.29 -12.93
N PRO A 70 4.92 -15.62 -13.08
CA PRO A 70 3.69 -16.34 -12.80
C PRO A 70 3.38 -16.38 -11.30
N TYR A 71 2.14 -16.10 -10.94
CA TYR A 71 1.58 -16.24 -9.60
C TYR A 71 0.15 -16.76 -9.66
N ARG A 72 -0.34 -17.27 -8.53
CA ARG A 72 -1.73 -17.72 -8.42
C ARG A 72 -2.65 -16.54 -8.16
N GLN A 73 -3.59 -16.27 -9.08
CA GLN A 73 -4.62 -15.25 -8.90
C GLN A 73 -5.94 -15.87 -8.48
N ILE A 74 -6.59 -15.27 -7.48
CA ILE A 74 -7.94 -15.61 -7.00
C ILE A 74 -8.81 -14.37 -7.15
N ILE A 75 -9.96 -14.50 -7.79
CA ILE A 75 -10.99 -13.45 -7.78
C ILE A 75 -11.83 -13.68 -6.53
N GLY A 76 -11.82 -12.71 -5.60
CA GLY A 76 -12.50 -12.83 -4.32
C GLY A 76 -12.06 -11.78 -3.31
N SER A 77 -12.56 -11.89 -2.10
CA SER A 77 -12.26 -11.01 -0.98
C SER A 77 -12.00 -11.85 0.29
N ILE A 78 -12.56 -11.47 1.43
CA ILE A 78 -12.38 -12.15 2.72
C ILE A 78 -12.78 -13.64 2.68
N GLU A 79 -13.77 -14.01 1.89
CA GLU A 79 -14.21 -15.41 1.72
C GLU A 79 -13.10 -16.31 1.14
N ALA A 80 -12.22 -15.75 0.31
CA ALA A 80 -11.06 -16.47 -0.19
C ALA A 80 -10.04 -16.73 0.93
N LEU A 81 -9.85 -15.76 1.85
CA LEU A 81 -8.97 -15.93 3.00
C LEU A 81 -9.43 -17.05 3.92
N ARG A 82 -10.74 -17.15 4.17
CA ARG A 82 -11.34 -18.18 5.05
C ARG A 82 -11.08 -19.60 4.58
N GLN A 83 -10.75 -19.82 3.29
CA GLN A 83 -10.46 -21.13 2.70
C GLN A 83 -8.96 -21.49 2.73
N MET A 84 -8.09 -20.58 3.14
CA MET A 84 -6.65 -20.81 3.19
C MET A 84 -6.24 -21.41 4.54
N GLU A 85 -5.15 -22.17 4.52
CA GLU A 85 -4.61 -22.85 5.71
C GLU A 85 -3.96 -21.85 6.69
N ASP A 86 -4.12 -22.12 7.99
CA ASP A 86 -3.50 -21.36 9.08
C ASP A 86 -1.97 -21.42 8.96
N GLY A 87 -1.32 -20.30 9.31
CA GLY A 87 0.15 -20.23 9.36
C GLY A 87 0.84 -20.56 8.05
N SER A 88 0.21 -20.28 6.92
CA SER A 88 0.72 -20.69 5.61
C SER A 88 1.56 -19.63 4.90
N PHE A 89 1.55 -18.37 5.33
CA PHE A 89 2.25 -17.27 4.68
C PHE A 89 3.40 -16.70 5.52
N ASP A 90 4.53 -16.45 4.87
CA ASP A 90 5.65 -15.73 5.46
C ASP A 90 5.38 -14.22 5.48
N VAL A 91 4.71 -13.70 4.45
CA VAL A 91 4.41 -12.28 4.28
C VAL A 91 2.99 -12.11 3.74
N ILE A 92 2.30 -11.10 4.24
CA ILE A 92 1.00 -10.66 3.70
C ILE A 92 1.14 -9.20 3.29
N PHE A 93 0.85 -8.89 2.03
CA PHE A 93 0.71 -7.53 1.54
C PHE A 93 -0.76 -7.11 1.57
N CYS A 94 -1.01 -5.90 2.08
CA CYS A 94 -2.32 -5.24 2.05
C CYS A 94 -2.09 -3.74 1.84
N HIS A 95 -2.09 -3.29 0.60
CA HIS A 95 -1.68 -1.95 0.24
C HIS A 95 -2.83 -1.14 -0.31
N ASN A 96 -3.25 -0.11 0.45
CA ASN A 96 -4.39 0.77 0.12
C ASN A 96 -5.70 -0.01 -0.11
N VAL A 97 -6.07 -0.87 0.83
CA VAL A 97 -7.25 -1.74 0.76
C VAL A 97 -8.21 -1.52 1.91
N LEU A 98 -7.71 -1.55 3.16
CA LEU A 98 -8.57 -1.60 4.35
C LEU A 98 -9.44 -0.35 4.53
N GLU A 99 -9.05 0.77 3.98
CA GLU A 99 -9.82 2.01 3.98
C GLU A 99 -11.02 2.00 3.02
N TYR A 100 -11.10 1.02 2.12
CA TYR A 100 -12.17 0.89 1.12
C TYR A 100 -13.13 -0.27 1.41
N VAL A 101 -12.83 -1.09 2.40
CA VAL A 101 -13.65 -2.27 2.72
C VAL A 101 -14.45 -2.05 4.01
N PRO A 102 -15.74 -2.44 4.03
CA PRO A 102 -16.56 -2.31 5.23
C PRO A 102 -16.14 -3.28 6.35
N ASP A 103 -15.57 -4.44 5.97
CA ASP A 103 -15.31 -5.56 6.88
C ASP A 103 -13.87 -5.59 7.41
N ARG A 104 -13.21 -4.42 7.54
CA ARG A 104 -11.83 -4.32 8.04
C ARG A 104 -11.59 -5.09 9.33
N ALA A 105 -12.52 -5.01 10.26
CA ALA A 105 -12.46 -5.70 11.54
C ALA A 105 -12.45 -7.25 11.42
N GLU A 106 -12.99 -7.79 10.31
CA GLU A 106 -12.96 -9.24 10.05
C GLU A 106 -11.70 -9.67 9.29
N ILE A 107 -11.06 -8.77 8.53
CA ILE A 107 -9.90 -9.08 7.69
C ILE A 107 -8.64 -9.23 8.52
N LEU A 108 -8.38 -8.35 9.49
CA LEU A 108 -7.18 -8.39 10.32
C LEU A 108 -7.02 -9.71 11.10
N PRO A 109 -8.08 -10.29 11.73
CA PRO A 109 -7.99 -11.61 12.32
C PRO A 109 -7.67 -12.72 11.33
N GLN A 110 -8.10 -12.60 10.05
CA GLN A 110 -7.72 -13.56 9.01
C GLN A 110 -6.22 -13.45 8.67
N PHE A 111 -5.67 -12.24 8.57
CA PHE A 111 -4.23 -12.07 8.37
C PHE A 111 -3.46 -12.68 9.54
N HIS A 112 -3.90 -12.43 10.77
CA HIS A 112 -3.28 -13.04 11.95
C HIS A 112 -3.31 -14.57 11.87
N ARG A 113 -4.44 -15.19 11.55
CA ARG A 113 -4.55 -16.66 11.40
C ARG A 113 -3.64 -17.21 10.31
N LEU A 114 -3.58 -16.56 9.15
CA LEU A 114 -2.85 -17.01 7.97
C LEU A 114 -1.34 -16.84 8.06
N LEU A 115 -0.87 -15.86 8.83
CA LEU A 115 0.54 -15.53 8.97
C LEU A 115 1.26 -16.59 9.80
N LYS A 116 2.46 -17.00 9.39
CA LYS A 116 3.38 -17.81 10.20
C LYS A 116 3.82 -17.06 11.46
N PRO A 117 4.30 -17.77 12.52
CA PRO A 117 4.74 -17.10 13.74
C PRO A 117 5.80 -16.00 13.53
N ASP A 118 6.77 -16.24 12.65
CA ASP A 118 7.85 -15.30 12.33
C ASP A 118 7.57 -14.46 11.07
N GLY A 119 6.33 -14.50 10.58
CA GLY A 119 5.91 -13.72 9.42
C GLY A 119 5.54 -12.29 9.77
N PHE A 120 5.31 -11.47 8.75
CA PHE A 120 4.85 -10.10 8.93
C PHE A 120 3.79 -9.69 7.90
N VAL A 121 3.00 -8.68 8.27
CA VAL A 121 2.10 -7.99 7.34
C VAL A 121 2.75 -6.68 6.95
N SER A 122 2.84 -6.42 5.64
CA SER A 122 3.12 -5.11 5.09
C SER A 122 1.79 -4.44 4.78
N LEU A 123 1.43 -3.44 5.57
CA LEU A 123 0.17 -2.72 5.46
C LEU A 123 0.44 -1.27 5.04
N VAL A 124 -0.10 -0.86 3.89
CA VAL A 124 -0.08 0.56 3.49
C VAL A 124 -1.48 1.13 3.59
N LYS A 125 -1.59 2.29 4.22
CA LYS A 125 -2.87 3.00 4.42
C LYS A 125 -2.72 4.49 4.13
N HIS A 126 -3.82 5.12 3.76
CA HIS A 126 -3.88 6.58 3.69
C HIS A 126 -3.66 7.19 5.08
N ASN A 127 -2.88 8.27 5.12
CA ASN A 127 -2.62 9.04 6.32
C ASN A 127 -3.36 10.39 6.25
N ARG A 128 -4.29 10.62 7.18
CA ARG A 128 -5.13 11.82 7.23
C ARG A 128 -4.32 13.12 7.28
N PRO A 129 -3.28 13.27 8.14
CA PRO A 129 -2.43 14.47 8.15
C PRO A 129 -1.80 14.77 6.79
N GLY A 130 -1.27 13.75 6.10
CA GLY A 130 -0.69 13.92 4.76
C GLY A 130 -1.72 14.38 3.73
N ARG A 131 -2.95 13.87 3.82
CA ARG A 131 -4.04 14.31 2.94
C ARG A 131 -4.44 15.77 3.22
N VAL A 132 -4.49 16.17 4.48
CA VAL A 132 -4.73 17.58 4.86
C VAL A 132 -3.64 18.50 4.28
N MET A 133 -2.36 18.09 4.39
CA MET A 133 -1.25 18.82 3.80
C MET A 133 -1.41 18.99 2.29
N GLN A 134 -1.76 17.93 1.57
CA GLN A 134 -2.00 18.00 0.13
C GLN A 134 -3.17 18.93 -0.21
N MET A 135 -4.30 18.85 0.51
CA MET A 135 -5.47 19.69 0.28
C MET A 135 -5.12 21.18 0.41
N VAL A 136 -4.35 21.54 1.43
CA VAL A 136 -3.98 22.95 1.70
C VAL A 136 -2.88 23.42 0.75
N VAL A 137 -1.77 22.68 0.65
CA VAL A 137 -0.54 23.14 -0.01
C VAL A 137 -0.61 23.03 -1.53
N LEU A 138 -1.15 21.93 -2.05
CA LEU A 138 -1.18 21.66 -3.48
C LEU A 138 -2.50 22.08 -4.12
N LEU A 139 -3.63 21.71 -3.49
CA LEU A 139 -4.94 21.79 -4.12
C LEU A 139 -5.71 23.06 -3.77
N ASN A 140 -5.32 23.80 -2.71
CA ASN A 140 -6.04 24.97 -2.17
C ASN A 140 -7.51 24.68 -1.82
N GLU A 141 -7.79 23.45 -1.36
CA GLU A 141 -9.14 22.98 -1.02
C GLU A 141 -9.35 23.05 0.50
N PHE A 142 -9.41 24.27 1.05
CA PHE A 142 -9.46 24.52 2.49
C PHE A 142 -10.69 23.91 3.17
N GLU A 143 -11.87 23.97 2.54
CA GLU A 143 -13.11 23.41 3.09
C GLU A 143 -13.00 21.89 3.28
N LYS A 144 -12.39 21.20 2.31
CA LYS A 144 -12.12 19.74 2.42
C LYS A 144 -11.07 19.45 3.49
N ALA A 145 -10.04 20.30 3.60
CA ALA A 145 -9.05 20.17 4.66
C ALA A 145 -9.66 20.30 6.06
N HIS A 146 -10.55 21.28 6.27
CA HIS A 146 -11.30 21.44 7.52
C HIS A 146 -12.17 20.20 7.80
N ALA A 147 -12.93 19.72 6.82
CA ALA A 147 -13.76 18.53 6.99
C ALA A 147 -12.92 17.29 7.39
N LEU A 148 -11.74 17.11 6.78
CA LEU A 148 -10.81 16.03 7.14
C LEU A 148 -10.30 16.17 8.58
N LEU A 149 -9.97 17.40 9.04
CA LEU A 149 -9.55 17.65 10.41
C LEU A 149 -10.68 17.37 11.41
N ASP A 150 -11.93 17.63 11.02
CA ASP A 150 -13.13 17.35 11.81
C ASP A 150 -13.56 15.87 11.78
N GLY A 151 -12.76 14.98 11.12
CA GLY A 151 -12.97 13.55 11.13
C GLY A 151 -13.76 13.02 9.94
N ALA A 152 -14.07 13.83 8.93
CA ALA A 152 -14.74 13.35 7.72
C ALA A 152 -13.89 12.32 6.94
N ASP A 153 -14.56 11.50 6.19
CA ASP A 153 -13.95 10.58 5.22
C ASP A 153 -13.38 11.36 4.01
N GLY A 154 -12.38 10.75 3.39
CA GLY A 154 -11.84 11.21 2.12
C GLY A 154 -12.59 10.63 0.92
N SER A 155 -12.08 10.93 -0.27
CA SER A 155 -12.59 10.33 -1.50
C SER A 155 -11.47 10.08 -2.49
N SER A 156 -11.57 8.95 -3.19
CA SER A 156 -10.79 8.59 -4.37
C SER A 156 -11.69 8.62 -5.59
N ALA A 157 -11.15 9.07 -6.72
CA ALA A 157 -11.90 9.07 -7.98
C ALA A 157 -12.23 7.64 -8.45
N ASP A 158 -11.34 6.68 -8.19
CA ASP A 158 -11.44 5.32 -8.70
C ASP A 158 -12.10 4.35 -7.72
N TYR A 159 -11.97 4.60 -6.39
CA TYR A 159 -12.37 3.63 -5.35
C TYR A 159 -13.45 4.14 -4.40
N GLY A 160 -13.93 5.40 -4.56
CA GLY A 160 -14.99 5.96 -3.73
C GLY A 160 -14.50 6.51 -2.39
N ALA A 161 -15.26 6.29 -1.32
CA ALA A 161 -14.94 6.82 0.01
C ALA A 161 -13.66 6.20 0.59
N ILE A 162 -12.87 7.04 1.27
CA ILE A 162 -11.67 6.63 2.01
C ILE A 162 -12.01 6.75 3.50
N HIS A 163 -12.25 5.62 4.15
CA HIS A 163 -12.53 5.54 5.58
C HIS A 163 -11.22 5.48 6.37
N TYR A 164 -10.75 6.64 6.83
CA TYR A 164 -9.51 6.72 7.60
C TYR A 164 -9.60 5.94 8.91
N TYR A 165 -8.48 5.41 9.34
CA TYR A 165 -8.28 4.78 10.63
C TYR A 165 -6.87 5.07 11.13
N GLU A 166 -6.69 5.03 12.46
CA GLU A 166 -5.40 5.33 13.08
C GLU A 166 -4.48 4.10 13.04
N ASP A 167 -3.17 4.30 13.23
CA ASP A 167 -2.21 3.20 13.22
C ASP A 167 -2.46 2.24 14.39
N GLU A 168 -3.00 2.73 15.50
CA GLU A 168 -3.36 1.96 16.68
C GLU A 168 -4.53 1.00 16.45
N ASP A 169 -5.39 1.26 15.47
CA ASP A 169 -6.57 0.42 15.17
C ASP A 169 -6.21 -1.00 14.67
N VAL A 170 -4.94 -1.21 14.27
CA VAL A 170 -4.45 -2.54 13.87
C VAL A 170 -3.74 -3.28 15.01
N THR A 171 -3.66 -2.69 16.21
CA THR A 171 -2.87 -3.24 17.32
C THR A 171 -3.60 -4.25 18.19
N GLU A 172 -4.84 -4.61 17.88
CA GLU A 172 -5.54 -5.68 18.62
C GLU A 172 -4.82 -7.02 18.43
N ASP A 173 -4.57 -7.41 17.19
CA ASP A 173 -3.95 -8.70 16.83
C ASP A 173 -2.45 -8.58 16.55
N PHE A 174 -1.94 -7.37 16.26
CA PHE A 174 -0.59 -7.14 15.80
C PHE A 174 0.18 -6.15 16.67
N ARG A 175 1.50 -6.30 16.65
CA ARG A 175 2.44 -5.29 17.12
C ARG A 175 3.01 -4.55 15.89
N ILE A 176 2.98 -3.23 15.91
CA ILE A 176 3.68 -2.43 14.91
C ILE A 176 5.18 -2.54 15.21
N LYS A 177 5.94 -3.13 14.29
CA LYS A 177 7.40 -3.23 14.37
C LYS A 177 8.05 -1.97 13.84
N GLU A 178 7.60 -1.52 12.68
CA GLU A 178 8.14 -0.37 11.98
C GLU A 178 7.01 0.43 11.32
N THR A 179 7.20 1.75 11.26
CA THR A 179 6.32 2.66 10.52
C THR A 179 7.17 3.54 9.62
N TYR A 180 6.82 3.58 8.34
CA TYR A 180 7.44 4.43 7.33
C TYR A 180 6.43 5.41 6.74
N GLY A 181 6.90 6.58 6.34
CA GLY A 181 6.17 7.47 5.45
C GLY A 181 6.43 7.12 3.99
N ILE A 182 5.42 7.31 3.15
CA ILE A 182 5.55 7.25 1.68
C ILE A 182 4.86 8.46 1.09
N ARG A 183 5.51 9.12 0.13
CA ARG A 183 5.05 10.32 -0.54
C ARG A 183 4.88 11.50 0.42
N THR A 184 5.93 11.78 1.20
CA THR A 184 6.02 12.96 2.08
C THR A 184 6.11 14.25 1.29
N PHE A 185 6.96 14.29 0.25
CA PHE A 185 7.24 15.49 -0.54
C PHE A 185 6.53 15.52 -1.89
N TRP A 186 6.32 14.35 -2.49
CA TRP A 186 5.71 14.24 -3.81
C TRP A 186 4.38 14.97 -3.91
N ASP A 187 3.50 14.74 -2.96
CA ASP A 187 2.14 15.30 -2.96
C ASP A 187 2.09 16.78 -2.59
N LEU A 188 3.20 17.37 -2.19
CA LEU A 188 3.33 18.79 -1.88
C LEU A 188 4.05 19.57 -2.99
N GLN A 189 4.53 18.87 -4.04
CA GLN A 189 5.26 19.49 -5.14
C GLN A 189 4.33 20.27 -6.06
N GLN A 190 4.46 21.59 -6.06
CA GLN A 190 3.65 22.48 -6.89
C GLN A 190 4.11 22.51 -8.35
N LYS A 191 5.38 22.21 -8.61
CA LYS A 191 5.94 22.16 -9.96
C LYS A 191 5.74 20.77 -10.57
N GLN A 192 4.58 20.54 -11.17
CA GLN A 192 4.12 19.24 -11.65
C GLN A 192 4.86 18.72 -12.89
N ASP A 193 5.45 19.60 -13.71
CA ASP A 193 6.18 19.26 -14.93
C ASP A 193 7.45 18.41 -14.69
N CYS A 194 8.02 18.50 -13.48
CA CYS A 194 9.18 17.68 -13.10
C CYS A 194 8.84 16.21 -12.82
N HIS A 195 7.58 15.85 -12.60
CA HIS A 195 7.17 14.50 -12.22
C HIS A 195 7.49 13.43 -13.27
N THR A 196 7.63 13.81 -14.53
CA THR A 196 7.99 12.90 -15.64
C THR A 196 9.49 12.86 -15.94
N ASP A 197 10.31 13.66 -15.23
CA ASP A 197 11.76 13.65 -15.38
C ASP A 197 12.39 12.52 -14.54
N PRO A 198 13.00 11.50 -15.17
CA PRO A 198 13.59 10.37 -14.44
C PRO A 198 14.69 10.80 -13.46
N ALA A 199 15.52 11.79 -13.82
CA ALA A 199 16.60 12.25 -12.95
C ALA A 199 16.07 12.98 -11.71
N TRP A 200 14.94 13.68 -11.84
CA TRP A 200 14.24 14.27 -10.71
C TRP A 200 13.59 13.19 -9.85
N GLN A 201 12.96 12.19 -10.46
CA GLN A 201 12.34 11.07 -9.71
C GLN A 201 13.35 10.33 -8.84
N GLU A 202 14.57 10.04 -9.36
CA GLU A 202 15.62 9.40 -8.55
C GLU A 202 15.95 10.19 -7.29
N LYS A 203 16.13 11.52 -7.42
CA LYS A 203 16.41 12.40 -6.28
C LYS A 203 15.24 12.46 -5.30
N MET A 204 14.01 12.44 -5.82
CA MET A 204 12.82 12.42 -4.98
C MET A 204 12.72 11.12 -4.20
N ILE A 205 12.95 9.96 -4.84
CA ILE A 205 12.96 8.65 -4.18
C ILE A 205 14.04 8.61 -3.08
N GLU A 206 15.24 9.10 -3.36
CA GLU A 206 16.30 9.19 -2.35
C GLU A 206 15.85 10.00 -1.13
N MET A 207 15.21 11.15 -1.35
CA MET A 207 14.71 12.00 -0.26
C MET A 207 13.55 11.36 0.50
N GLU A 208 12.59 10.73 -0.20
CA GLU A 208 11.47 10.00 0.43
C GLU A 208 11.99 8.88 1.35
N LEU A 209 12.94 8.08 0.87
CA LEU A 209 13.56 7.00 1.66
C LEU A 209 14.35 7.54 2.87
N ARG A 210 15.07 8.65 2.68
CA ARG A 210 15.88 9.26 3.75
C ARG A 210 15.05 9.74 4.93
N VAL A 211 13.82 10.21 4.69
CA VAL A 211 12.96 10.78 5.74
C VAL A 211 11.89 9.82 6.25
N ALA A 212 11.74 8.66 5.60
CA ALA A 212 10.62 7.75 5.79
C ALA A 212 10.35 7.35 7.26
N GLN A 213 11.40 7.25 8.09
CA GLN A 213 11.28 6.90 9.52
C GLN A 213 11.48 8.09 10.47
N ILE A 214 11.77 9.30 9.94
CA ILE A 214 11.91 10.50 10.78
C ILE A 214 10.50 10.98 11.17
N PRO A 215 10.12 10.99 12.46
CA PRO A 215 8.73 11.24 12.87
C PRO A 215 8.11 12.50 12.28
N GLN A 216 8.84 13.63 12.26
CA GLN A 216 8.35 14.92 11.78
C GLN A 216 7.95 14.92 10.29
N TYR A 217 8.53 14.02 9.49
CA TYR A 217 8.23 13.85 8.06
C TYR A 217 7.28 12.68 7.83
N ARG A 218 7.48 11.57 8.54
CA ARG A 218 6.63 10.39 8.48
C ARG A 218 5.19 10.73 8.82
N ASP A 219 4.98 11.47 9.91
CA ASP A 219 3.65 11.77 10.44
C ASP A 219 2.80 12.65 9.51
N ILE A 220 3.43 13.34 8.54
CA ILE A 220 2.75 14.12 7.50
C ILE A 220 2.87 13.50 6.10
N ALA A 221 3.42 12.30 5.96
CA ALA A 221 3.46 11.59 4.69
C ALA A 221 2.05 11.25 4.20
N PHE A 222 1.85 11.14 2.88
CA PHE A 222 0.53 10.85 2.30
C PHE A 222 0.04 9.45 2.67
N PHE A 223 0.96 8.48 2.76
CA PHE A 223 0.69 7.13 3.23
C PHE A 223 1.57 6.77 4.42
N HIS A 224 1.03 5.95 5.34
CA HIS A 224 1.82 5.16 6.27
C HIS A 224 1.98 3.74 5.73
N HIS A 225 3.21 3.22 5.82
CA HIS A 225 3.53 1.83 5.60
C HIS A 225 3.95 1.20 6.94
N LEU A 226 3.15 0.27 7.42
CA LEU A 226 3.33 -0.42 8.69
C LEU A 226 3.85 -1.82 8.44
N ILE A 227 4.91 -2.21 9.17
CA ILE A 227 5.33 -3.61 9.28
C ILE A 227 4.75 -4.14 10.58
N LEU A 228 3.87 -5.12 10.46
CA LEU A 228 3.13 -5.69 11.57
C LEU A 228 3.58 -7.12 11.84
N GLU A 229 3.90 -7.44 13.09
CA GLU A 229 4.20 -8.79 13.56
C GLU A 229 3.08 -9.28 14.47
N LYS A 230 2.87 -10.60 14.51
CA LYS A 230 1.93 -11.22 15.46
C LYS A 230 2.29 -10.85 16.90
N LYS A 231 1.25 -10.65 17.71
CA LYS A 231 1.39 -10.61 19.17
C LYS A 231 1.55 -11.99 19.77
#